data_342fac93e2e764261bac89768788bca7
#
_entry.id   342fac93e2e764261bac89768788bca7
#
_cell.length_a   1.000
_cell.length_b   1.000
_cell.length_c   1.000
_cell.angle_alpha   90.00
_cell.angle_beta   90.00
_cell.angle_gamma   90.00
#
_symmetry.space_group_name_H-M   'P 1'
#
loop_
_entity.id
_entity.type
_entity.pdbx_description
1 polymer ?
#
loop_
_entity_poly.entity_id
_entity_poly.type
_entity_poly.pdbx_seq_one_letter_code
_entity_poly.pdbx_strand_id
1 'polypeptide(L)'
;MKKFISFLLTAVLAVTAFATLTACTPKDDGEGNSNEKIAALICLHGDNSSYDKNFIDAFKAACAAKGLNENQYTIVVDIPEEGNDCYDKAAGFADEGYKVVFADSFGHEANMIKAAKEFPEVQFCHATGTAASKSLDSDATNDTPANFHNAFASIYEGRYLAGVAAGLKLKALYGDDITADEAKIGYVGAHPYAEVISGFTSFYLGVKSVVPNTTMKVKYTNSWYDEAAEKNAALALIADGAKLVSGHADSMGVPTACKEKNIPNVFYNNTTSEQTFVVASKINWQPYFEYMLDGVMVEGASIVKDYTGTLQTGSVVVTTLGPAAAEGTQAVLDSVKAELIAGTRKVFDTANFTVRNAKADTSDFSKAGAITMDADGKLTAYNADIIDLGDFIGETNAIENGIFTESSKRSAPYFDIIIDGISIMA
;
A
#
# COMPACT_ATOMS: atom_id res chain seq x y z
N MET A 1 42.11 64.32 1.50
CA MET A 1 42.40 65.35 2.51
C MET A 1 41.59 65.02 3.78
N LYS A 2 42.33 64.67 4.84
CA LYS A 2 42.18 65.06 6.25
C LYS A 2 40.81 64.86 6.88
N LYS A 3 40.72 63.84 7.85
CA LYS A 3 40.77 64.06 9.29
C LYS A 3 39.41 64.53 9.86
N PHE A 4 38.81 64.07 10.95
CA PHE A 4 39.34 63.81 12.30
C PHE A 4 38.36 62.93 13.14
N ILE A 5 38.90 62.16 13.98
CA ILE A 5 38.42 61.45 15.17
C ILE A 5 37.80 62.41 16.16
N SER A 6 36.75 62.02 16.89
CA SER A 6 36.60 62.44 18.28
C SER A 6 35.83 61.42 19.12
N PHE A 7 36.50 60.93 20.14
CA PHE A 7 36.03 60.20 21.31
C PHE A 7 35.25 61.12 22.24
N LEU A 8 34.16 60.66 22.83
CA LEU A 8 33.80 61.10 24.16
C LEU A 8 33.10 59.98 24.95
N LEU A 9 33.73 59.67 26.04
CA LEU A 9 33.37 58.84 27.17
C LEU A 9 32.52 59.70 28.13
N THR A 10 31.45 59.18 28.71
CA THR A 10 30.98 59.46 30.10
C THR A 10 29.69 58.67 30.35
N ALA A 11 29.73 57.91 31.32
CA ALA A 11 29.44 57.82 32.70
C ALA A 11 28.25 56.88 33.01
N VAL A 12 28.58 55.92 33.83
CA VAL A 12 27.77 54.93 34.52
C VAL A 12 26.75 55.61 35.44
N LEU A 13 25.48 55.12 35.36
CA LEU A 13 24.57 55.21 36.50
C LEU A 13 23.93 53.84 36.69
N ALA A 14 24.37 53.16 37.73
CA ALA A 14 23.77 51.94 38.26
C ALA A 14 22.44 52.27 38.92
N VAL A 15 21.34 51.77 38.38
CA VAL A 15 20.05 51.64 39.09
C VAL A 15 19.83 50.16 39.33
N THR A 16 20.05 49.72 40.53
CA THR A 16 19.68 48.43 41.07
C THR A 16 18.15 48.38 41.22
N ALA A 17 17.47 47.83 40.23
CA ALA A 17 16.10 47.40 40.40
C ALA A 17 16.13 45.90 40.80
N PHE A 18 15.77 45.64 42.04
CA PHE A 18 15.43 44.28 42.48
C PHE A 18 14.18 43.83 41.72
N ALA A 19 14.35 43.09 40.63
CA ALA A 19 13.29 42.30 40.07
C ALA A 19 13.27 40.97 40.79
N THR A 20 12.24 40.75 41.57
CA THR A 20 11.88 39.44 42.11
C THR A 20 11.70 38.48 40.93
N LEU A 21 12.68 37.61 40.71
CA LEU A 21 12.54 36.41 39.88
C LEU A 21 11.49 35.53 40.55
N THR A 22 10.25 35.65 40.14
CA THR A 22 9.29 34.56 40.27
C THR A 22 9.85 33.44 39.39
N ALA A 23 10.45 32.44 40.02
CA ALA A 23 10.78 31.18 39.37
C ALA A 23 9.46 30.64 38.81
N CYS A 24 9.30 30.70 37.49
CA CYS A 24 8.38 29.80 36.81
C CYS A 24 8.93 28.40 37.09
N THR A 25 8.32 27.71 38.03
CA THR A 25 8.39 26.24 38.05
C THR A 25 8.00 25.79 36.66
N PRO A 26 8.78 24.92 36.01
CA PRO A 26 8.30 24.22 34.81
C PRO A 26 6.95 23.60 35.22
N LYS A 27 5.89 23.88 34.44
CA LYS A 27 4.71 23.05 34.53
C LYS A 27 5.22 21.63 34.35
N ASP A 28 5.00 20.84 35.34
CA ASP A 28 5.06 19.40 35.28
C ASP A 28 4.14 19.04 34.10
N ASP A 29 4.75 18.75 32.95
CA ASP A 29 4.06 18.13 31.85
C ASP A 29 3.69 16.77 32.41
N GLY A 30 2.43 16.68 32.88
CA GLY A 30 1.92 15.54 33.59
C GLY A 30 2.33 14.27 32.86
N GLU A 31 2.94 13.33 33.56
CA GLU A 31 3.07 11.95 33.16
C GLU A 31 1.69 11.55 32.61
N GLY A 32 1.59 11.44 31.27
CA GLY A 32 0.38 11.00 30.61
C GLY A 32 -0.04 9.72 31.31
N ASN A 33 -1.31 9.62 31.69
CA ASN A 33 -1.84 8.54 32.49
C ASN A 33 -1.36 7.19 31.90
N SER A 34 -0.36 6.57 32.51
CA SER A 34 0.34 5.40 32.00
C SER A 34 -0.56 4.17 31.79
N ASN A 35 -1.82 4.27 32.22
CA ASN A 35 -2.84 3.24 32.14
C ASN A 35 -3.95 3.56 31.11
N GLU A 36 -3.89 4.69 30.39
CA GLU A 36 -4.87 5.01 29.37
C GLU A 36 -4.71 4.08 28.16
N LYS A 37 -5.78 3.44 27.72
CA LYS A 37 -5.79 2.57 26.54
C LYS A 37 -5.92 3.41 25.27
N ILE A 38 -4.96 3.29 24.36
CA ILE A 38 -4.89 4.15 23.17
C ILE A 38 -5.30 3.40 21.90
N ALA A 39 -4.60 2.29 21.57
CA ALA A 39 -4.80 1.65 20.27
C ALA A 39 -4.77 0.13 20.35
N ALA A 40 -5.62 -0.52 19.55
CA ALA A 40 -5.63 -1.97 19.36
C ALA A 40 -5.48 -2.33 17.88
N LEU A 41 -4.74 -3.39 17.59
CA LEU A 41 -4.56 -3.98 16.27
C LEU A 41 -5.14 -5.39 16.25
N ILE A 42 -5.99 -5.68 15.27
CA ILE A 42 -6.58 -6.99 14.98
C ILE A 42 -6.00 -7.49 13.68
N CYS A 43 -5.36 -8.68 13.69
CA CYS A 43 -4.76 -9.30 12.52
C CYS A 43 -5.40 -10.64 12.20
N LEU A 44 -5.51 -10.94 10.89
CA LEU A 44 -6.01 -12.23 10.39
C LEU A 44 -5.06 -13.38 10.79
N HIS A 45 -3.75 -13.14 10.67
CA HIS A 45 -2.70 -14.09 11.05
C HIS A 45 -1.64 -13.40 11.92
N GLY A 46 -0.58 -14.12 12.26
CA GLY A 46 0.56 -13.58 13.01
C GLY A 46 1.82 -13.39 12.15
N ASP A 47 2.98 -13.50 12.78
CA ASP A 47 4.30 -13.26 12.18
C ASP A 47 4.66 -14.23 11.03
N ASN A 48 3.93 -15.32 10.85
CA ASN A 48 4.10 -16.27 9.75
C ASN A 48 3.54 -15.76 8.41
N SER A 49 2.60 -14.81 8.43
CA SER A 49 2.11 -14.11 7.24
C SER A 49 2.97 -12.87 6.99
N SER A 50 3.45 -12.70 5.76
CA SER A 50 4.22 -11.51 5.38
C SER A 50 3.37 -10.24 5.40
N TYR A 51 2.09 -10.37 5.13
CA TYR A 51 1.11 -9.29 5.17
C TYR A 51 0.89 -8.79 6.59
N ASP A 52 0.43 -9.67 7.49
CA ASP A 52 0.12 -9.31 8.89
C ASP A 52 1.37 -8.86 9.65
N LYS A 53 2.50 -9.55 9.46
CA LYS A 53 3.79 -9.12 10.04
C LYS A 53 4.14 -7.69 9.66
N ASN A 54 3.84 -7.27 8.44
CA ASN A 54 4.08 -5.90 8.00
C ASN A 54 3.26 -4.88 8.79
N PHE A 55 2.00 -5.18 9.13
CA PHE A 55 1.17 -4.36 10.02
C PHE A 55 1.69 -4.37 11.46
N ILE A 56 1.99 -5.54 12.00
CA ILE A 56 2.47 -5.73 13.38
C ILE A 56 3.76 -4.92 13.61
N ASP A 57 4.74 -5.05 12.73
CA ASP A 57 6.02 -4.34 12.84
C ASP A 57 5.83 -2.80 12.75
N ALA A 58 5.02 -2.35 11.80
CA ALA A 58 4.73 -0.92 11.60
C ALA A 58 3.94 -0.31 12.77
N PHE A 59 2.96 -1.05 13.30
CA PHE A 59 2.16 -0.60 14.45
C PHE A 59 3.03 -0.44 15.71
N LYS A 60 3.87 -1.44 16.01
CA LYS A 60 4.83 -1.36 17.11
C LYS A 60 5.78 -0.18 16.95
N ALA A 61 6.30 0.05 15.73
CA ALA A 61 7.19 1.17 15.45
C ALA A 61 6.48 2.53 15.64
N ALA A 62 5.23 2.65 15.18
CA ALA A 62 4.44 3.86 15.37
C ALA A 62 4.10 4.11 16.85
N CYS A 63 3.70 3.08 17.60
CA CYS A 63 3.47 3.19 19.04
C CYS A 63 4.73 3.67 19.77
N ALA A 64 5.88 3.09 19.45
CA ALA A 64 7.16 3.51 20.03
C ALA A 64 7.53 4.96 19.65
N ALA A 65 7.31 5.37 18.38
CA ALA A 65 7.55 6.74 17.91
C ALA A 65 6.66 7.77 18.63
N LYS A 66 5.44 7.38 19.02
CA LYS A 66 4.50 8.21 19.79
C LYS A 66 4.69 8.09 21.31
N GLY A 67 5.68 7.33 21.77
CA GLY A 67 6.00 7.19 23.20
C GLY A 67 5.01 6.32 23.97
N LEU A 68 4.21 5.48 23.31
CA LEU A 68 3.30 4.56 23.98
C LEU A 68 4.05 3.39 24.62
N ASN A 69 3.66 3.05 25.85
CA ASN A 69 4.14 1.86 26.53
C ASN A 69 3.21 0.64 26.27
N GLU A 70 3.69 -0.56 26.62
CA GLU A 70 2.99 -1.82 26.37
C GLU A 70 1.60 -1.95 27.03
N ASN A 71 1.28 -1.11 28.02
CA ASN A 71 -0.06 -1.09 28.63
C ASN A 71 -1.07 -0.24 27.85
N GLN A 72 -0.60 0.60 26.92
CA GLN A 72 -1.42 1.54 26.17
C GLN A 72 -1.86 1.04 24.81
N TYR A 73 -1.24 -0.03 24.31
CA TYR A 73 -1.67 -0.66 23.05
C TYR A 73 -1.70 -2.18 23.17
N THR A 74 -2.42 -2.82 22.26
CA THR A 74 -2.48 -4.28 22.18
C THR A 74 -2.53 -4.76 20.73
N ILE A 75 -2.14 -6.01 20.50
CA ILE A 75 -2.19 -6.69 19.21
C ILE A 75 -2.79 -8.06 19.44
N VAL A 76 -3.80 -8.42 18.65
CA VAL A 76 -4.36 -9.78 18.60
C VAL A 76 -4.23 -10.33 17.20
N VAL A 77 -3.91 -11.60 17.12
CA VAL A 77 -3.68 -12.34 15.87
C VAL A 77 -4.61 -13.54 15.78
N ASP A 78 -4.64 -14.17 14.60
CA ASP A 78 -5.46 -15.35 14.31
C ASP A 78 -6.97 -15.08 14.48
N ILE A 79 -7.41 -13.89 14.03
CA ILE A 79 -8.81 -13.50 14.05
C ILE A 79 -9.39 -13.72 12.63
N PRO A 80 -10.28 -14.71 12.45
CA PRO A 80 -10.80 -15.06 11.13
C PRO A 80 -11.67 -13.96 10.53
N GLU A 81 -11.72 -13.90 9.21
CA GLU A 81 -12.60 -12.99 8.47
C GLU A 81 -14.09 -13.38 8.60
N GLU A 82 -14.35 -14.67 8.73
CA GLU A 82 -15.70 -15.22 8.86
C GLU A 82 -16.22 -15.15 10.31
N GLY A 83 -17.53 -15.03 10.44
CA GLY A 83 -18.17 -15.01 11.76
C GLY A 83 -18.15 -13.65 12.46
N ASN A 84 -18.15 -13.65 13.79
CA ASN A 84 -18.20 -12.45 14.61
C ASN A 84 -16.91 -12.17 15.40
N ASP A 85 -15.87 -13.00 15.25
CA ASP A 85 -14.69 -12.92 16.11
C ASP A 85 -14.01 -11.53 16.03
N CYS A 86 -13.92 -10.94 14.83
CA CYS A 86 -13.40 -9.59 14.65
C CYS A 86 -14.28 -8.55 15.35
N TYR A 87 -15.60 -8.62 15.21
CA TYR A 87 -16.53 -7.72 15.91
C TYR A 87 -16.40 -7.88 17.44
N ASP A 88 -16.39 -9.10 17.95
CA ASP A 88 -16.31 -9.38 19.39
C ASP A 88 -15.01 -8.82 19.99
N LYS A 89 -13.89 -8.90 19.25
CA LYS A 89 -12.63 -8.28 19.65
C LYS A 89 -12.68 -6.75 19.59
N ALA A 90 -13.20 -6.18 18.50
CA ALA A 90 -13.31 -4.75 18.32
C ALA A 90 -14.21 -4.09 19.39
N ALA A 91 -15.37 -4.69 19.67
CA ALA A 91 -16.28 -4.27 20.72
C ALA A 91 -15.65 -4.41 22.11
N GLY A 92 -14.97 -5.52 22.37
CA GLY A 92 -14.26 -5.74 23.64
C GLY A 92 -13.20 -4.67 23.90
N PHE A 93 -12.43 -4.28 22.90
CA PHE A 93 -11.46 -3.19 23.05
C PHE A 93 -12.14 -1.83 23.29
N ALA A 94 -13.26 -1.57 22.63
CA ALA A 94 -14.03 -0.36 22.90
C ALA A 94 -14.54 -0.31 24.36
N ASP A 95 -15.08 -1.42 24.89
CA ASP A 95 -15.49 -1.57 26.29
C ASP A 95 -14.31 -1.41 27.27
N GLU A 96 -13.09 -1.84 26.89
CA GLU A 96 -11.87 -1.66 27.67
C GLU A 96 -11.33 -0.24 27.65
N GLY A 97 -11.91 0.65 26.84
CA GLY A 97 -11.57 2.07 26.74
C GLY A 97 -10.46 2.41 25.76
N TYR A 98 -10.18 1.56 24.78
CA TYR A 98 -9.29 1.91 23.66
C TYR A 98 -9.91 3.01 22.81
N LYS A 99 -9.10 4.00 22.41
CA LYS A 99 -9.54 5.14 21.59
C LYS A 99 -9.67 4.82 20.12
N VAL A 100 -8.82 3.91 19.63
CA VAL A 100 -8.84 3.47 18.23
C VAL A 100 -8.58 1.98 18.13
N VAL A 101 -9.32 1.32 17.24
CA VAL A 101 -9.14 -0.09 16.88
C VAL A 101 -8.88 -0.15 15.38
N PHE A 102 -7.82 -0.85 14.97
CA PHE A 102 -7.50 -1.11 13.57
C PHE A 102 -7.59 -2.60 13.26
N ALA A 103 -8.16 -2.95 12.09
CA ALA A 103 -8.17 -4.32 11.58
C ALA A 103 -7.53 -4.37 10.18
N ASP A 104 -6.66 -5.34 9.96
CA ASP A 104 -5.78 -5.40 8.78
C ASP A 104 -6.37 -6.14 7.58
N SER A 105 -7.33 -7.04 7.76
CA SER A 105 -7.80 -7.89 6.68
C SER A 105 -9.07 -7.39 6.01
N PHE A 106 -9.15 -7.55 4.68
CA PHE A 106 -10.28 -7.13 3.84
C PHE A 106 -11.63 -7.63 4.36
N GLY A 107 -11.73 -8.90 4.78
CA GLY A 107 -12.96 -9.50 5.27
C GLY A 107 -13.41 -9.01 6.65
N HIS A 108 -12.58 -8.28 7.39
CA HIS A 108 -12.95 -7.67 8.67
C HIS A 108 -13.86 -6.43 8.54
N GLU A 109 -14.03 -5.86 7.34
CA GLU A 109 -14.70 -4.58 7.11
C GLU A 109 -16.10 -4.51 7.73
N ALA A 110 -16.96 -5.50 7.47
CA ALA A 110 -18.34 -5.52 7.96
C ALA A 110 -18.41 -5.57 9.51
N ASN A 111 -17.51 -6.31 10.14
CA ASN A 111 -17.40 -6.42 11.59
C ASN A 111 -16.93 -5.10 12.22
N MET A 112 -15.99 -4.41 11.61
CA MET A 112 -15.51 -3.09 12.06
C MET A 112 -16.58 -2.02 11.93
N ILE A 113 -17.37 -2.02 10.83
CA ILE A 113 -18.52 -1.13 10.66
C ILE A 113 -19.59 -1.37 11.73
N LYS A 114 -19.85 -2.65 12.04
CA LYS A 114 -20.80 -3.03 13.10
C LYS A 114 -20.35 -2.49 14.46
N ALA A 115 -19.08 -2.64 14.83
CA ALA A 115 -18.52 -2.11 16.06
C ALA A 115 -18.57 -0.56 16.07
N ALA A 116 -18.22 0.09 14.96
CA ALA A 116 -18.27 1.54 14.86
C ALA A 116 -19.70 2.14 15.07
N LYS A 117 -20.73 1.42 14.64
CA LYS A 117 -22.14 1.83 14.88
C LYS A 117 -22.51 1.75 16.36
N GLU A 118 -21.96 0.80 17.10
CA GLU A 118 -22.28 0.57 18.51
C GLU A 118 -21.49 1.48 19.46
N PHE A 119 -20.24 1.82 19.10
CA PHE A 119 -19.30 2.59 19.92
C PHE A 119 -18.91 3.91 19.21
N PRO A 120 -19.79 4.92 19.16
CA PRO A 120 -19.57 6.15 18.39
C PRO A 120 -18.40 7.02 18.90
N GLU A 121 -17.94 6.82 20.12
CA GLU A 121 -16.81 7.53 20.76
C GLU A 121 -15.45 6.92 20.41
N VAL A 122 -15.40 5.69 19.90
CA VAL A 122 -14.16 4.99 19.51
C VAL A 122 -13.97 5.10 18.00
N GLN A 123 -12.73 5.30 17.54
CA GLN A 123 -12.42 5.30 16.12
C GLN A 123 -12.12 3.87 15.64
N PHE A 124 -12.73 3.46 14.54
CA PHE A 124 -12.50 2.15 13.93
C PHE A 124 -11.88 2.33 12.57
N CYS A 125 -10.67 1.81 12.40
CA CYS A 125 -9.90 1.92 11.19
C CYS A 125 -9.74 0.54 10.55
N HIS A 126 -9.71 0.50 9.23
CA HIS A 126 -9.66 -0.75 8.48
C HIS A 126 -8.72 -0.61 7.29
N ALA A 127 -8.03 -1.69 6.92
CA ALA A 127 -7.20 -1.72 5.72
C ALA A 127 -7.94 -2.32 4.53
N THR A 128 -7.68 -1.79 3.35
CA THR A 128 -8.08 -2.36 2.04
C THR A 128 -9.58 -2.38 1.74
N GLY A 129 -10.41 -1.89 2.65
CA GLY A 129 -11.87 -1.86 2.48
C GLY A 129 -12.35 -0.83 1.45
N THR A 130 -13.63 -0.89 1.15
CA THR A 130 -14.27 -0.05 0.14
C THR A 130 -15.47 0.72 0.68
N ALA A 131 -16.07 0.29 1.79
CA ALA A 131 -17.29 0.88 2.30
C ALA A 131 -17.14 2.34 2.77
N ALA A 132 -15.95 2.74 3.24
CA ALA A 132 -15.68 4.12 3.62
C ALA A 132 -15.79 5.09 2.46
N SER A 133 -15.52 4.66 1.22
CA SER A 133 -15.58 5.50 0.03
C SER A 133 -17.00 5.98 -0.31
N LYS A 134 -18.04 5.24 0.07
CA LYS A 134 -19.44 5.66 -0.08
C LYS A 134 -19.73 7.00 0.59
N SER A 135 -19.01 7.31 1.67
CA SER A 135 -19.13 8.59 2.37
C SER A 135 -18.65 9.79 1.56
N LEU A 136 -17.90 9.54 0.49
CA LEU A 136 -17.34 10.57 -0.40
C LEU A 136 -18.29 10.91 -1.55
N ASP A 137 -19.33 10.09 -1.77
CA ASP A 137 -20.36 10.31 -2.76
C ASP A 137 -21.60 10.97 -2.13
N SER A 138 -22.00 12.15 -2.63
CA SER A 138 -23.15 12.89 -2.11
C SER A 138 -24.48 12.20 -2.39
N ASP A 139 -24.54 11.31 -3.38
CA ASP A 139 -25.76 10.64 -3.84
C ASP A 139 -25.88 9.21 -3.29
N ALA A 140 -24.80 8.66 -2.70
CA ALA A 140 -24.80 7.32 -2.15
C ALA A 140 -25.55 7.22 -0.83
N THR A 141 -26.27 6.12 -0.65
CA THR A 141 -26.84 5.74 0.65
C THR A 141 -25.69 5.31 1.57
N ASN A 142 -25.23 6.22 2.40
CA ASN A 142 -24.07 5.97 3.25
C ASN A 142 -24.48 5.38 4.59
N ASP A 143 -24.22 4.10 4.77
CA ASP A 143 -24.42 3.39 6.04
C ASP A 143 -23.20 3.39 6.96
N THR A 144 -22.08 3.96 6.51
CA THR A 144 -20.84 3.94 7.26
C THR A 144 -20.80 5.06 8.29
N PRO A 145 -20.66 4.76 9.60
CA PRO A 145 -20.65 5.78 10.64
C PRO A 145 -19.42 6.67 10.56
N ALA A 146 -19.51 7.90 11.11
CA ALA A 146 -18.46 8.91 11.00
C ALA A 146 -17.10 8.45 11.57
N ASN A 147 -17.10 7.58 12.56
CA ASN A 147 -15.97 7.01 13.25
C ASN A 147 -15.43 5.70 12.62
N PHE A 148 -15.91 5.32 11.44
CA PHE A 148 -15.31 4.24 10.65
C PHE A 148 -14.46 4.84 9.52
N HIS A 149 -13.23 4.38 9.38
CA HIS A 149 -12.23 4.87 8.43
C HIS A 149 -11.59 3.72 7.67
N ASN A 150 -11.19 3.97 6.44
CA ASN A 150 -10.39 3.04 5.67
C ASN A 150 -9.02 3.64 5.33
N ALA A 151 -8.03 2.79 5.12
CA ALA A 151 -6.72 3.18 4.65
C ALA A 151 -6.19 2.16 3.65
N PHE A 152 -5.52 2.65 2.63
CA PHE A 152 -4.68 1.85 1.76
C PHE A 152 -3.54 2.69 1.20
N ALA A 153 -2.78 2.13 0.26
CA ALA A 153 -1.70 2.85 -0.40
C ALA A 153 -1.72 2.60 -1.91
N SER A 154 -1.24 3.58 -2.68
CA SER A 154 -1.00 3.45 -4.12
C SER A 154 0.15 2.47 -4.39
N ILE A 155 0.01 1.22 -3.92
CA ILE A 155 1.06 0.20 -3.97
C ILE A 155 1.49 -0.13 -5.40
N TYR A 156 0.64 0.14 -6.39
CA TYR A 156 0.98 0.01 -7.80
C TYR A 156 2.25 0.79 -8.18
N GLU A 157 2.55 1.93 -7.53
CA GLU A 157 3.80 2.68 -7.74
C GLU A 157 5.03 1.86 -7.32
N GLY A 158 4.96 1.19 -6.17
CA GLY A 158 6.00 0.29 -5.68
C GLY A 158 6.12 -0.98 -6.53
N ARG A 159 4.98 -1.52 -7.00
CA ARG A 159 4.97 -2.66 -7.93
C ARG A 159 5.62 -2.31 -9.26
N TYR A 160 5.38 -1.12 -9.79
CA TYR A 160 6.05 -0.62 -10.99
C TYR A 160 7.57 -0.54 -10.81
N LEU A 161 8.04 0.04 -9.71
CA LEU A 161 9.47 0.10 -9.38
C LEU A 161 10.09 -1.31 -9.28
N ALA A 162 9.41 -2.23 -8.62
CA ALA A 162 9.84 -3.63 -8.53
C ALA A 162 9.87 -4.30 -9.92
N GLY A 163 8.93 -3.94 -10.81
CA GLY A 163 8.94 -4.35 -12.21
C GLY A 163 10.14 -3.81 -13.00
N VAL A 164 10.52 -2.54 -12.78
CA VAL A 164 11.74 -1.97 -13.37
C VAL A 164 12.98 -2.76 -12.94
N ALA A 165 13.10 -3.08 -11.63
CA ALA A 165 14.21 -3.91 -11.13
C ALA A 165 14.23 -5.31 -11.77
N ALA A 166 13.04 -5.92 -11.96
CA ALA A 166 12.90 -7.20 -12.65
C ALA A 166 13.37 -7.13 -14.11
N GLY A 167 12.99 -6.08 -14.83
CA GLY A 167 13.44 -5.82 -16.21
C GLY A 167 14.94 -5.66 -16.33
N LEU A 168 15.55 -4.90 -15.40
CA LEU A 168 17.02 -4.77 -15.32
C LEU A 168 17.70 -6.11 -15.05
N LYS A 169 17.10 -6.95 -14.19
CA LYS A 169 17.60 -8.31 -13.95
C LYS A 169 17.55 -9.18 -15.20
N LEU A 170 16.47 -9.14 -15.98
CA LEU A 170 16.36 -9.86 -17.24
C LEU A 170 17.42 -9.40 -18.24
N LYS A 171 17.67 -8.09 -18.37
CA LYS A 171 18.75 -7.57 -19.21
C LYS A 171 20.13 -8.01 -18.75
N ALA A 172 20.38 -8.06 -17.45
CA ALA A 172 21.63 -8.57 -16.91
C ALA A 172 21.88 -10.06 -17.19
N LEU A 173 20.80 -10.85 -17.37
CA LEU A 173 20.88 -12.27 -17.67
C LEU A 173 21.03 -12.56 -19.18
N TYR A 174 20.34 -11.79 -20.03
CA TYR A 174 20.16 -12.13 -21.45
C TYR A 174 20.73 -11.08 -22.42
N GLY A 175 21.22 -9.94 -21.91
CA GLY A 175 21.72 -8.84 -22.74
C GLY A 175 20.63 -7.88 -23.19
N ASP A 176 20.96 -7.02 -24.16
CA ASP A 176 20.00 -6.01 -24.67
C ASP A 176 19.04 -6.57 -25.73
N ASP A 177 19.45 -7.60 -26.48
CA ASP A 177 18.68 -8.25 -27.54
C ASP A 177 17.84 -9.42 -27.01
N ILE A 178 17.11 -9.18 -25.90
CA ILE A 178 16.27 -10.19 -25.26
C ILE A 178 15.21 -10.71 -26.21
N THR A 179 15.16 -12.02 -26.41
CA THR A 179 14.12 -12.68 -27.22
C THR A 179 12.78 -12.73 -26.47
N ALA A 180 11.67 -12.95 -27.20
CA ALA A 180 10.36 -13.08 -26.60
C ALA A 180 10.27 -14.24 -25.59
N ASP A 181 11.03 -15.32 -25.79
CA ASP A 181 11.10 -16.45 -24.85
C ASP A 181 11.88 -16.11 -23.56
N GLU A 182 12.91 -15.30 -23.66
CA GLU A 182 13.69 -14.83 -22.51
C GLU A 182 12.98 -13.72 -21.74
N ALA A 183 12.02 -13.03 -22.36
CA ALA A 183 11.22 -11.97 -21.78
C ALA A 183 9.93 -12.45 -21.09
N LYS A 184 9.71 -13.77 -20.98
CA LYS A 184 8.54 -14.33 -20.30
C LYS A 184 8.68 -14.21 -18.79
N ILE A 185 7.68 -13.65 -18.14
CA ILE A 185 7.59 -13.57 -16.69
C ILE A 185 6.33 -14.25 -16.16
N GLY A 186 6.39 -14.71 -14.92
CA GLY A 186 5.28 -15.29 -14.19
C GLY A 186 4.83 -14.42 -13.03
N TYR A 187 3.54 -14.51 -12.69
CA TYR A 187 3.00 -13.86 -11.51
C TYR A 187 2.01 -14.78 -10.78
N VAL A 188 2.21 -14.98 -9.49
CA VAL A 188 1.29 -15.72 -8.65
C VAL A 188 0.37 -14.71 -7.96
N GLY A 189 -0.92 -14.73 -8.30
CA GLY A 189 -1.94 -13.90 -7.67
C GLY A 189 -2.73 -14.67 -6.63
N ALA A 190 -3.25 -13.98 -5.61
CA ALA A 190 -4.16 -14.58 -4.63
C ALA A 190 -5.56 -14.74 -5.25
N HIS A 191 -6.26 -13.65 -5.45
CA HIS A 191 -7.62 -13.62 -6.02
C HIS A 191 -7.69 -12.69 -7.24
N PRO A 192 -8.68 -12.84 -8.14
CA PRO A 192 -8.88 -11.94 -9.27
C PRO A 192 -9.56 -10.63 -8.84
N TYR A 193 -9.06 -9.97 -7.81
CA TYR A 193 -9.55 -8.68 -7.33
C TYR A 193 -8.74 -7.52 -7.91
N ALA A 194 -9.35 -6.33 -7.93
CA ALA A 194 -8.72 -5.14 -8.51
C ALA A 194 -7.34 -4.84 -7.90
N GLU A 195 -7.15 -5.05 -6.60
CA GLU A 195 -5.85 -4.89 -5.93
C GLU A 195 -4.76 -5.78 -6.55
N VAL A 196 -5.08 -7.05 -6.80
CA VAL A 196 -4.15 -8.02 -7.39
C VAL A 196 -3.90 -7.71 -8.86
N ILE A 197 -4.96 -7.34 -9.60
CA ILE A 197 -4.88 -7.00 -11.04
C ILE A 197 -4.09 -5.70 -11.25
N SER A 198 -4.37 -4.65 -10.49
CA SER A 198 -3.59 -3.42 -10.47
C SER A 198 -2.12 -3.72 -10.13
N GLY A 199 -1.88 -4.55 -9.11
CA GLY A 199 -0.56 -4.95 -8.67
C GLY A 199 0.26 -5.64 -9.76
N PHE A 200 -0.26 -6.68 -10.38
CA PHE A 200 0.51 -7.38 -11.42
C PHE A 200 0.59 -6.58 -12.73
N THR A 201 -0.43 -5.79 -13.05
CA THR A 201 -0.39 -4.94 -14.25
C THR A 201 0.67 -3.85 -14.13
N SER A 202 0.75 -3.18 -12.99
CA SER A 202 1.80 -2.17 -12.74
C SER A 202 3.20 -2.80 -12.72
N PHE A 203 3.37 -3.98 -12.13
CA PHE A 203 4.62 -4.75 -12.20
C PHE A 203 5.00 -5.07 -13.65
N TYR A 204 4.06 -5.60 -14.45
CA TYR A 204 4.26 -5.87 -15.86
C TYR A 204 4.68 -4.63 -16.63
N LEU A 205 4.01 -3.49 -16.44
CA LEU A 205 4.35 -2.23 -17.09
C LEU A 205 5.74 -1.74 -16.69
N GLY A 206 6.16 -1.97 -15.44
CA GLY A 206 7.51 -1.71 -14.99
C GLY A 206 8.55 -2.56 -15.73
N VAL A 207 8.32 -3.88 -15.85
CA VAL A 207 9.21 -4.76 -16.64
C VAL A 207 9.23 -4.33 -18.11
N LYS A 208 8.07 -4.07 -18.70
CA LYS A 208 7.92 -3.68 -20.11
C LYS A 208 8.62 -2.35 -20.43
N SER A 209 8.71 -1.43 -19.48
CA SER A 209 9.44 -0.17 -19.66
C SER A 209 10.95 -0.37 -19.88
N VAL A 210 11.49 -1.52 -19.45
CA VAL A 210 12.90 -1.91 -19.62
C VAL A 210 13.07 -2.95 -20.73
N VAL A 211 12.14 -3.90 -20.83
CA VAL A 211 12.11 -5.02 -21.78
C VAL A 211 10.80 -4.98 -22.56
N PRO A 212 10.74 -4.24 -23.70
CA PRO A 212 9.47 -3.93 -24.40
C PRO A 212 8.68 -5.14 -24.92
N ASN A 213 9.37 -6.26 -25.23
CA ASN A 213 8.77 -7.51 -25.73
C ASN A 213 8.34 -8.49 -24.62
N THR A 214 8.33 -8.05 -23.37
CA THR A 214 7.87 -8.84 -22.22
C THR A 214 6.41 -9.29 -22.39
N THR A 215 6.16 -10.55 -22.00
CA THR A 215 4.83 -11.11 -21.77
C THR A 215 4.73 -11.70 -20.37
N MET A 216 3.53 -11.70 -19.79
CA MET A 216 3.30 -12.23 -18.46
C MET A 216 2.18 -13.25 -18.43
N LYS A 217 2.39 -14.35 -17.69
CA LYS A 217 1.34 -15.26 -17.28
C LYS A 217 1.06 -15.11 -15.78
N VAL A 218 -0.22 -15.05 -15.46
CA VAL A 218 -0.72 -14.99 -14.07
C VAL A 218 -1.38 -16.31 -13.73
N LYS A 219 -1.11 -16.85 -12.54
CA LYS A 219 -1.82 -18.00 -11.99
C LYS A 219 -2.33 -17.65 -10.59
N TYR A 220 -3.66 -17.79 -10.41
CA TYR A 220 -4.28 -17.54 -9.11
C TYR A 220 -4.26 -18.78 -8.24
N THR A 221 -4.11 -18.55 -6.91
CA THR A 221 -4.23 -19.58 -5.87
C THR A 221 -5.64 -19.66 -5.28
N ASN A 222 -6.43 -18.59 -5.43
CA ASN A 222 -7.73 -18.39 -4.78
C ASN A 222 -7.64 -18.41 -3.24
N SER A 223 -6.49 -17.98 -2.72
CA SER A 223 -6.23 -17.83 -1.29
C SER A 223 -5.24 -16.70 -1.07
N TRP A 224 -5.40 -15.93 0.01
CA TRP A 224 -4.39 -14.95 0.44
C TRP A 224 -3.14 -15.64 0.97
N TYR A 225 -3.30 -16.76 1.70
CA TYR A 225 -2.19 -17.51 2.28
C TYR A 225 -2.38 -19.02 2.07
N ASP A 226 -1.59 -19.60 1.17
CA ASP A 226 -1.45 -21.06 1.00
C ASP A 226 -0.07 -21.34 0.39
N GLU A 227 0.90 -21.65 1.25
CA GLU A 227 2.29 -21.85 0.83
C GLU A 227 2.44 -22.95 -0.22
N ALA A 228 1.66 -24.04 -0.10
CA ALA A 228 1.73 -25.13 -1.04
C ALA A 228 1.13 -24.75 -2.41
N ALA A 229 -0.02 -24.08 -2.41
CA ALA A 229 -0.65 -23.60 -3.63
C ALA A 229 0.22 -22.54 -4.33
N GLU A 230 0.77 -21.58 -3.60
CA GLU A 230 1.67 -20.55 -4.13
C GLU A 230 2.94 -21.15 -4.74
N LYS A 231 3.58 -22.10 -4.03
CA LYS A 231 4.74 -22.82 -4.54
C LYS A 231 4.41 -23.58 -5.83
N ASN A 232 3.30 -24.31 -5.87
CA ASN A 232 2.88 -25.07 -7.03
C ASN A 232 2.54 -24.18 -8.22
N ALA A 233 1.88 -23.03 -7.98
CA ALA A 233 1.60 -22.04 -9.01
C ALA A 233 2.90 -21.47 -9.61
N ALA A 234 3.87 -21.10 -8.78
CA ALA A 234 5.18 -20.63 -9.24
C ALA A 234 5.94 -21.71 -10.04
N LEU A 235 5.95 -22.95 -9.59
CA LEU A 235 6.55 -24.08 -10.32
C LEU A 235 5.90 -24.29 -11.68
N ALA A 236 4.56 -24.17 -11.78
CA ALA A 236 3.84 -24.28 -13.05
C ALA A 236 4.22 -23.14 -14.01
N LEU A 237 4.30 -21.90 -13.54
CA LEU A 237 4.74 -20.76 -14.36
C LEU A 237 6.19 -20.93 -14.86
N ILE A 238 7.09 -21.43 -14.01
CA ILE A 238 8.48 -21.73 -14.39
C ILE A 238 8.53 -22.84 -15.44
N ALA A 239 7.75 -23.90 -15.27
CA ALA A 239 7.64 -24.99 -16.25
C ALA A 239 7.10 -24.53 -17.61
N ASP A 240 6.25 -23.51 -17.62
CA ASP A 240 5.73 -22.87 -18.84
C ASP A 240 6.75 -21.88 -19.47
N GLY A 241 7.90 -21.69 -18.86
CA GLY A 241 9.01 -20.93 -19.41
C GLY A 241 9.25 -19.56 -18.81
N ALA A 242 8.61 -19.21 -17.69
CA ALA A 242 8.90 -17.97 -16.99
C ALA A 242 10.36 -17.88 -16.54
N LYS A 243 11.01 -16.77 -16.84
CA LYS A 243 12.43 -16.49 -16.52
C LYS A 243 12.60 -15.69 -15.23
N LEU A 244 11.51 -15.14 -14.72
CA LEU A 244 11.41 -14.45 -13.46
C LEU A 244 9.97 -14.62 -12.96
N VAL A 245 9.77 -14.79 -11.65
CA VAL A 245 8.43 -14.91 -11.06
C VAL A 245 8.26 -13.87 -9.96
N SER A 246 7.10 -13.24 -9.93
CA SER A 246 6.64 -12.40 -8.82
C SER A 246 5.39 -12.99 -8.18
N GLY A 247 4.99 -12.46 -7.04
CA GLY A 247 3.82 -12.92 -6.30
C GLY A 247 3.10 -11.80 -5.57
N HIS A 248 1.83 -12.07 -5.25
CA HIS A 248 0.93 -11.20 -4.52
C HIS A 248 0.08 -12.03 -3.55
N ALA A 249 0.67 -13.00 -2.95
CA ALA A 249 0.12 -13.79 -1.86
C ALA A 249 1.11 -13.74 -0.69
N ASP A 250 0.70 -14.19 0.48
CA ASP A 250 1.30 -13.77 1.74
C ASP A 250 2.31 -14.77 2.32
N SER A 251 2.48 -15.95 1.67
CA SER A 251 3.42 -16.96 2.13
C SER A 251 4.77 -16.90 1.40
N MET A 252 5.72 -17.71 1.88
CA MET A 252 7.03 -17.88 1.23
C MET A 252 7.06 -18.91 0.09
N GLY A 253 5.90 -19.34 -0.40
CA GLY A 253 5.79 -20.35 -1.47
C GLY A 253 6.49 -19.97 -2.77
N VAL A 254 6.26 -18.74 -3.26
CA VAL A 254 6.89 -18.23 -4.49
C VAL A 254 8.41 -18.12 -4.37
N PRO A 255 9.00 -17.47 -3.35
CA PRO A 255 10.45 -17.45 -3.14
C PRO A 255 11.06 -18.85 -3.04
N THR A 256 10.39 -19.79 -2.35
CA THR A 256 10.82 -21.18 -2.19
C THR A 256 10.92 -21.91 -3.55
N ALA A 257 9.88 -21.79 -4.40
CA ALA A 257 9.89 -22.37 -5.75
C ALA A 257 11.01 -21.78 -6.62
N CYS A 258 11.19 -20.46 -6.57
CA CYS A 258 12.22 -19.76 -7.32
C CYS A 258 13.64 -20.17 -6.88
N LYS A 259 13.87 -20.34 -5.57
CA LYS A 259 15.11 -20.87 -5.02
C LYS A 259 15.40 -22.28 -5.56
N GLU A 260 14.42 -23.20 -5.49
CA GLU A 260 14.58 -24.57 -5.96
C GLU A 260 14.94 -24.66 -7.46
N LYS A 261 14.45 -23.73 -8.25
CA LYS A 261 14.68 -23.69 -9.71
C LYS A 261 15.78 -22.72 -10.15
N ASN A 262 16.40 -22.01 -9.20
CA ASN A 262 17.39 -20.95 -9.45
C ASN A 262 16.85 -19.87 -10.43
N ILE A 263 15.60 -19.45 -10.25
CA ILE A 263 14.93 -18.42 -11.04
C ILE A 263 14.84 -17.14 -10.19
N PRO A 264 15.18 -15.96 -10.73
CA PRO A 264 14.99 -14.70 -10.01
C PRO A 264 13.55 -14.48 -9.58
N ASN A 265 13.36 -13.91 -8.37
CA ASN A 265 12.04 -13.54 -7.89
C ASN A 265 11.99 -12.10 -7.38
N VAL A 266 10.80 -11.51 -7.54
CA VAL A 266 10.39 -10.26 -6.91
C VAL A 266 9.26 -10.57 -5.95
N PHE A 267 9.38 -10.12 -4.70
CA PHE A 267 8.43 -10.50 -3.66
C PHE A 267 7.53 -9.33 -3.23
N TYR A 268 6.73 -9.53 -2.19
CA TYR A 268 5.80 -8.55 -1.65
C TYR A 268 5.91 -8.47 -0.13
N ASN A 269 5.85 -7.25 0.40
CA ASN A 269 5.90 -6.87 1.82
C ASN A 269 7.13 -7.34 2.60
N ASN A 270 7.81 -8.41 2.21
CA ASN A 270 8.92 -9.00 2.95
C ASN A 270 10.19 -9.14 2.10
N THR A 271 11.31 -9.33 2.78
CA THR A 271 12.62 -9.58 2.17
C THR A 271 13.07 -11.00 2.48
N THR A 272 13.94 -11.52 1.63
CA THR A 272 14.65 -12.78 1.88
C THR A 272 16.12 -12.64 1.51
N SER A 273 16.99 -13.38 2.19
CA SER A 273 18.42 -13.46 1.87
C SER A 273 18.76 -14.45 0.75
N GLU A 274 17.75 -15.04 0.11
CA GLU A 274 17.94 -16.02 -0.94
C GLU A 274 18.64 -15.41 -2.17
N GLN A 275 19.53 -16.20 -2.81
CA GLN A 275 20.32 -15.76 -3.95
C GLN A 275 19.47 -15.42 -5.19
N THR A 276 18.21 -15.81 -5.21
CA THR A 276 17.26 -15.53 -6.27
C THR A 276 16.42 -14.25 -6.04
N PHE A 277 16.50 -13.65 -4.85
CA PHE A 277 15.71 -12.48 -4.50
C PHE A 277 16.27 -11.20 -5.14
N VAL A 278 15.42 -10.45 -5.83
CA VAL A 278 15.76 -9.17 -6.48
C VAL A 278 15.37 -7.99 -5.59
N VAL A 279 14.10 -7.88 -5.26
CA VAL A 279 13.52 -6.78 -4.46
C VAL A 279 12.08 -7.14 -4.10
N ALA A 280 11.50 -6.47 -3.11
CA ALA A 280 10.05 -6.49 -2.88
C ALA A 280 9.48 -5.06 -2.90
N SER A 281 8.24 -4.92 -3.40
CA SER A 281 7.40 -3.76 -3.11
C SER A 281 6.76 -3.96 -1.73
N LYS A 282 6.58 -2.86 -0.99
CA LYS A 282 6.06 -2.91 0.38
C LYS A 282 5.19 -1.71 0.67
N ILE A 283 4.06 -1.93 1.34
CA ILE A 283 3.34 -0.85 2.03
C ILE A 283 4.03 -0.64 3.38
N ASN A 284 4.52 0.56 3.60
CA ASN A 284 4.99 1.00 4.91
C ASN A 284 3.81 1.59 5.67
N TRP A 285 3.26 0.85 6.59
CA TRP A 285 2.10 1.26 7.38
C TRP A 285 2.45 2.23 8.51
N GLN A 286 3.72 2.38 8.88
CA GLN A 286 4.13 3.23 9.99
C GLN A 286 3.64 4.69 9.84
N PRO A 287 3.78 5.38 8.68
CA PRO A 287 3.26 6.75 8.54
C PRO A 287 1.75 6.86 8.76
N TYR A 288 0.98 5.87 8.33
CA TYR A 288 -0.46 5.84 8.58
C TYR A 288 -0.78 5.62 10.07
N PHE A 289 -0.11 4.67 10.72
CA PHE A 289 -0.33 4.43 12.14
C PHE A 289 0.06 5.63 13.01
N GLU A 290 1.15 6.31 12.68
CA GLU A 290 1.50 7.57 13.37
C GLU A 290 0.42 8.64 13.18
N TYR A 291 -0.10 8.79 11.96
CA TYR A 291 -1.22 9.68 11.65
C TYR A 291 -2.51 9.29 12.38
N MET A 292 -2.85 8.01 12.42
CA MET A 292 -4.03 7.47 13.13
C MET A 292 -3.92 7.74 14.64
N LEU A 293 -2.74 7.50 15.23
CA LEU A 293 -2.48 7.78 16.65
C LEU A 293 -2.59 9.28 16.95
N ASP A 294 -2.04 10.15 16.10
CA ASP A 294 -2.22 11.61 16.24
C ASP A 294 -3.70 11.99 16.21
N GLY A 295 -4.49 11.34 15.37
CA GLY A 295 -5.94 11.58 15.25
C GLY A 295 -6.72 11.36 16.53
N VAL A 296 -6.20 10.55 17.47
CA VAL A 296 -6.87 10.26 18.77
C VAL A 296 -6.09 10.78 19.99
N MET A 297 -4.83 11.19 19.82
CA MET A 297 -3.99 11.66 20.92
C MET A 297 -3.81 13.18 20.95
N VAL A 298 -3.94 13.85 19.78
CA VAL A 298 -3.71 15.29 19.64
C VAL A 298 -5.04 16.02 19.63
N GLU A 299 -5.21 17.01 20.50
CA GLU A 299 -6.44 17.79 20.57
C GLU A 299 -6.73 18.50 19.23
N GLY A 300 -7.95 18.31 18.71
CA GLY A 300 -8.39 18.90 17.44
C GLY A 300 -7.93 18.16 16.17
N ALA A 301 -7.13 17.10 16.31
CA ALA A 301 -6.83 16.22 15.19
C ALA A 301 -8.00 15.30 14.86
N SER A 302 -8.00 14.74 13.66
CA SER A 302 -9.00 13.80 13.19
C SER A 302 -8.42 12.82 12.17
N ILE A 303 -9.06 11.67 12.03
CA ILE A 303 -8.71 10.67 11.03
C ILE A 303 -9.60 10.92 9.80
N VAL A 304 -8.99 11.00 8.62
CA VAL A 304 -9.76 11.13 7.36
C VAL A 304 -10.56 9.87 7.09
N LYS A 305 -11.66 10.01 6.39
CA LYS A 305 -12.58 8.90 6.12
C LYS A 305 -11.95 7.79 5.29
N ASP A 306 -11.16 8.15 4.29
CA ASP A 306 -10.43 7.22 3.43
C ASP A 306 -9.04 7.78 3.13
N TYR A 307 -7.99 7.09 3.61
CA TYR A 307 -6.61 7.53 3.52
C TYR A 307 -5.86 6.80 2.41
N THR A 308 -5.24 7.54 1.50
CA THR A 308 -4.36 6.97 0.48
C THR A 308 -2.90 7.33 0.74
N GLY A 309 -2.09 6.33 1.10
CA GLY A 309 -0.64 6.45 1.18
C GLY A 309 0.02 6.39 -0.19
N THR A 310 1.17 7.05 -0.38
CA THR A 310 1.89 7.14 -1.67
C THR A 310 3.40 6.99 -1.49
N LEU A 311 4.14 6.95 -2.59
CA LEU A 311 5.62 7.11 -2.57
C LEU A 311 6.04 8.42 -1.89
N GLN A 312 5.28 9.50 -2.07
CA GLN A 312 5.59 10.81 -1.49
C GLN A 312 5.37 10.84 0.02
N THR A 313 4.33 10.18 0.54
CA THR A 313 4.08 10.08 1.99
C THR A 313 5.01 9.09 2.68
N GLY A 314 5.77 8.29 1.93
CA GLY A 314 6.59 7.21 2.47
C GLY A 314 5.82 5.95 2.81
N SER A 315 4.52 5.89 2.48
CA SER A 315 3.67 4.71 2.67
C SER A 315 3.89 3.63 1.61
N VAL A 316 4.43 3.99 0.45
CA VAL A 316 4.87 3.04 -0.58
C VAL A 316 6.38 3.04 -0.66
N VAL A 317 6.99 1.86 -0.56
CA VAL A 317 8.44 1.70 -0.62
C VAL A 317 8.81 0.45 -1.43
N VAL A 318 10.06 0.41 -1.88
CA VAL A 318 10.73 -0.83 -2.27
C VAL A 318 11.76 -1.17 -1.20
N THR A 319 11.93 -2.45 -0.94
CA THR A 319 12.88 -2.94 0.07
C THR A 319 14.33 -2.74 -0.38
N THR A 320 15.27 -3.00 0.51
CA THR A 320 16.68 -3.15 0.13
C THR A 320 16.80 -4.22 -0.97
N LEU A 321 17.65 -3.94 -1.95
CA LEU A 321 17.93 -4.86 -3.05
C LEU A 321 18.52 -6.18 -2.54
N GLY A 322 18.02 -7.28 -3.09
CA GLY A 322 18.50 -8.61 -2.78
C GLY A 322 19.75 -9.00 -3.60
N PRO A 323 20.33 -10.18 -3.30
CA PRO A 323 21.54 -10.66 -3.96
C PRO A 323 21.41 -10.86 -5.48
N ALA A 324 20.18 -11.07 -5.98
CA ALA A 324 19.92 -11.24 -7.41
C ALA A 324 19.79 -9.93 -8.19
N ALA A 325 19.72 -8.78 -7.53
CA ALA A 325 19.57 -7.50 -8.22
C ALA A 325 20.73 -7.25 -9.18
N ALA A 326 20.44 -6.65 -10.33
CA ALA A 326 21.47 -6.25 -11.28
C ALA A 326 22.28 -5.06 -10.76
N GLU A 327 23.53 -4.94 -11.19
CA GLU A 327 24.36 -3.78 -10.90
C GLU A 327 23.68 -2.49 -11.41
N GLY A 328 23.77 -1.40 -10.65
CA GLY A 328 23.17 -0.11 -11.01
C GLY A 328 21.66 -0.01 -10.79
N THR A 329 20.97 -1.08 -10.36
CA THR A 329 19.51 -1.08 -10.15
C THR A 329 19.09 0.04 -9.23
N GLN A 330 19.77 0.29 -8.09
CA GLN A 330 19.38 1.31 -7.13
C GLN A 330 19.29 2.71 -7.77
N ALA A 331 20.29 3.11 -8.54
CA ALA A 331 20.31 4.42 -9.19
C ALA A 331 19.15 4.60 -10.19
N VAL A 332 18.79 3.54 -10.91
CA VAL A 332 17.61 3.57 -11.81
C VAL A 332 16.32 3.67 -11.03
N LEU A 333 16.16 2.90 -9.94
CA LEU A 333 14.97 2.99 -9.10
C LEU A 333 14.80 4.38 -8.47
N ASP A 334 15.89 4.99 -8.00
CA ASP A 334 15.86 6.34 -7.42
C ASP A 334 15.41 7.38 -8.46
N SER A 335 15.89 7.28 -9.70
CA SER A 335 15.47 8.15 -10.81
C SER A 335 13.99 7.96 -11.15
N VAL A 336 13.55 6.72 -11.33
CA VAL A 336 12.15 6.41 -11.66
C VAL A 336 11.22 6.82 -10.52
N LYS A 337 11.62 6.59 -9.26
CA LYS A 337 10.87 7.05 -8.08
C LYS A 337 10.70 8.57 -8.08
N ALA A 338 11.76 9.32 -8.37
CA ALA A 338 11.68 10.77 -8.46
C ALA A 338 10.72 11.24 -9.58
N GLU A 339 10.73 10.56 -10.73
CA GLU A 339 9.82 10.85 -11.84
C GLU A 339 8.35 10.55 -11.47
N LEU A 340 8.07 9.45 -10.75
CA LEU A 340 6.73 9.12 -10.26
C LEU A 340 6.23 10.17 -9.26
N ILE A 341 7.04 10.55 -8.29
CA ILE A 341 6.70 11.57 -7.30
C ILE A 341 6.47 12.93 -7.97
N ALA A 342 7.31 13.31 -8.94
CA ALA A 342 7.15 14.55 -9.71
C ALA A 342 5.96 14.49 -10.69
N GLY A 343 5.35 13.33 -10.91
CA GLY A 343 4.24 13.13 -11.84
C GLY A 343 4.64 13.22 -13.33
N THR A 344 5.93 13.22 -13.65
CA THR A 344 6.45 13.20 -15.03
C THR A 344 6.42 11.82 -15.66
N ARG A 345 6.34 10.77 -14.82
CA ARG A 345 6.04 9.39 -15.21
C ARG A 345 4.72 8.96 -14.58
N LYS A 346 3.87 8.30 -15.35
CA LYS A 346 2.60 7.75 -14.89
C LYS A 346 2.57 6.24 -15.18
N VAL A 347 2.25 5.44 -14.16
CA VAL A 347 2.20 3.98 -14.30
C VAL A 347 1.14 3.57 -15.30
N PHE A 348 -0.07 4.05 -15.12
CA PHE A 348 -1.24 3.70 -15.93
C PHE A 348 -1.52 4.76 -17.02
N ASP A 349 -0.47 5.27 -17.69
CA ASP A 349 -0.63 6.04 -18.91
C ASP A 349 -1.14 5.13 -20.04
N THR A 350 -2.35 5.41 -20.52
CA THR A 350 -3.01 4.60 -21.55
C THR A 350 -2.27 4.58 -22.90
N ALA A 351 -1.24 5.41 -23.07
CA ALA A 351 -0.34 5.33 -24.22
C ALA A 351 0.61 4.12 -24.15
N ASN A 352 0.83 3.54 -22.99
CA ASN A 352 1.83 2.50 -22.76
C ASN A 352 1.27 1.07 -22.84
N PHE A 353 -0.05 0.91 -22.99
CA PHE A 353 -0.72 -0.40 -23.11
C PHE A 353 -1.95 -0.35 -24.00
N THR A 354 -2.40 -1.52 -24.42
CA THR A 354 -3.65 -1.71 -25.18
C THR A 354 -4.54 -2.73 -24.50
N VAL A 355 -5.83 -2.70 -24.84
CA VAL A 355 -6.88 -3.58 -24.27
C VAL A 355 -7.70 -4.28 -25.34
N ARG A 356 -7.14 -4.47 -26.55
CA ARG A 356 -7.85 -5.12 -27.69
C ARG A 356 -8.39 -6.50 -27.34
N ASN A 357 -7.64 -7.24 -26.55
CA ASN A 357 -7.94 -8.59 -26.12
C ASN A 357 -8.30 -8.62 -24.63
N ALA A 358 -8.69 -7.47 -24.09
CA ALA A 358 -9.10 -7.40 -22.69
C ALA A 358 -10.12 -8.48 -22.40
N LYS A 359 -9.76 -9.36 -21.49
CA LYS A 359 -10.65 -10.38 -20.95
C LYS A 359 -10.98 -9.97 -19.53
N ALA A 360 -12.23 -10.04 -19.33
CA ALA A 360 -12.81 -10.01 -18.06
C ALA A 360 -12.51 -11.31 -17.31
N ASP A 361 -11.68 -11.27 -16.32
CA ASP A 361 -11.38 -12.43 -15.50
C ASP A 361 -11.88 -12.27 -14.04
N THR A 362 -12.54 -11.16 -13.79
CA THR A 362 -13.15 -10.90 -12.51
C THR A 362 -14.62 -11.26 -12.55
N SER A 363 -15.17 -11.78 -11.45
CA SER A 363 -16.60 -12.06 -11.27
C SER A 363 -17.49 -10.84 -11.49
N ASP A 364 -16.91 -9.64 -11.63
CA ASP A 364 -17.60 -8.36 -11.74
C ASP A 364 -17.57 -7.76 -13.16
N PHE A 365 -17.31 -8.58 -14.16
CA PHE A 365 -17.23 -8.19 -15.55
C PHE A 365 -18.58 -8.09 -16.30
N SER A 366 -19.67 -8.09 -15.60
CA SER A 366 -20.89 -7.43 -16.09
C SER A 366 -20.60 -5.98 -16.52
N LYS A 367 -19.48 -5.43 -16.09
CA LYS A 367 -18.88 -4.12 -16.38
C LYS A 367 -18.07 -4.04 -17.69
N ALA A 368 -17.92 -5.10 -18.47
CA ALA A 368 -17.22 -5.06 -19.77
C ALA A 368 -17.78 -4.03 -20.77
N GLY A 369 -19.01 -3.58 -20.58
CA GLY A 369 -19.60 -2.46 -21.32
C GLY A 369 -19.08 -1.08 -20.92
N ALA A 370 -18.33 -0.97 -19.82
CA ALA A 370 -17.77 0.28 -19.32
C ALA A 370 -16.47 0.69 -20.02
N ILE A 371 -15.80 -0.25 -20.71
CA ILE A 371 -14.52 -0.02 -21.39
C ILE A 371 -14.78 0.55 -22.79
N THR A 372 -14.11 1.68 -23.12
CA THR A 372 -14.04 2.23 -24.47
C THR A 372 -12.59 2.28 -24.93
N MET A 373 -12.32 1.89 -26.17
CA MET A 373 -10.99 1.95 -26.78
C MET A 373 -11.04 2.62 -28.15
N ASP A 374 -9.92 3.16 -28.59
CA ASP A 374 -9.75 3.66 -29.94
C ASP A 374 -9.45 2.52 -30.95
N ALA A 375 -9.25 2.87 -32.22
CA ALA A 375 -8.94 1.94 -33.30
C ALA A 375 -7.62 1.16 -33.08
N ASP A 376 -6.71 1.74 -32.31
CA ASP A 376 -5.42 1.14 -31.96
C ASP A 376 -5.49 0.25 -30.72
N GLY A 377 -6.65 0.15 -30.08
CA GLY A 377 -6.90 -0.63 -28.87
C GLY A 377 -6.41 0.07 -27.58
N LYS A 378 -6.20 1.37 -27.65
CA LYS A 378 -5.83 2.19 -26.51
C LYS A 378 -7.08 2.50 -25.69
N LEU A 379 -7.00 2.36 -24.36
CA LEU A 379 -8.10 2.66 -23.46
C LEU A 379 -8.40 4.17 -23.45
N THR A 380 -9.63 4.55 -23.77
CA THR A 380 -10.08 5.94 -23.85
C THR A 380 -11.10 6.31 -22.79
N ALA A 381 -11.88 5.35 -22.30
CA ALA A 381 -12.76 5.51 -21.16
C ALA A 381 -12.92 4.19 -20.40
N TYR A 382 -13.09 4.31 -19.10
CA TYR A 382 -13.51 3.24 -18.20
C TYR A 382 -14.45 3.86 -17.18
N ASN A 383 -15.74 3.65 -17.40
CA ASN A 383 -16.79 4.14 -16.51
C ASN A 383 -17.12 3.04 -15.51
N ALA A 384 -16.88 3.29 -14.23
CA ALA A 384 -17.06 2.33 -13.17
C ALA A 384 -17.72 2.98 -11.97
N ASP A 385 -18.41 2.17 -11.20
CA ASP A 385 -18.80 2.49 -9.84
C ASP A 385 -17.56 2.38 -8.95
N ILE A 386 -16.89 3.50 -8.76
CA ILE A 386 -15.63 3.55 -8.02
C ILE A 386 -15.85 3.96 -6.57
N ILE A 387 -16.80 4.86 -6.32
CA ILE A 387 -17.02 5.44 -5.00
C ILE A 387 -18.12 4.69 -4.27
N ASP A 388 -19.25 4.50 -4.91
CA ASP A 388 -20.46 3.92 -4.31
C ASP A 388 -20.36 2.40 -4.16
N LEU A 389 -19.92 1.65 -5.18
CA LEU A 389 -19.89 0.18 -5.23
C LEU A 389 -21.25 -0.53 -5.08
N GLY A 390 -22.33 0.22 -4.90
CA GLY A 390 -23.69 -0.33 -4.74
C GLY A 390 -24.37 -0.62 -6.05
N ASP A 391 -24.40 0.37 -6.88
CA ASP A 391 -25.05 0.39 -8.19
C ASP A 391 -24.04 0.72 -9.27
N PHE A 392 -23.63 -0.24 -10.06
CA PHE A 392 -22.76 0.06 -11.19
C PHE A 392 -23.54 0.72 -12.32
N ILE A 393 -23.61 2.04 -12.33
CA ILE A 393 -24.22 2.85 -13.39
C ILE A 393 -23.19 3.61 -14.25
N GLY A 394 -21.90 3.49 -13.93
CA GLY A 394 -20.83 4.07 -14.72
C GLY A 394 -20.70 5.58 -14.58
N GLU A 395 -20.92 6.11 -13.37
CA GLU A 395 -20.91 7.54 -13.09
C GLU A 395 -19.51 8.14 -13.18
N THR A 396 -18.48 7.35 -12.86
CA THR A 396 -17.12 7.85 -12.75
C THR A 396 -16.26 7.28 -13.87
N ASN A 397 -15.78 8.17 -14.76
CA ASN A 397 -14.73 7.80 -15.71
C ASN A 397 -13.36 7.82 -15.01
N ALA A 398 -12.71 6.66 -14.97
CA ALA A 398 -11.38 6.50 -14.40
C ALA A 398 -10.26 7.05 -15.30
N ILE A 399 -10.53 7.44 -16.55
CA ILE A 399 -9.53 7.99 -17.46
C ILE A 399 -9.58 9.52 -17.43
N GLU A 400 -8.53 10.13 -16.95
CA GLU A 400 -8.33 11.59 -16.95
C GLU A 400 -7.06 11.95 -17.73
N ASN A 401 -7.20 12.73 -18.80
CA ASN A 401 -6.07 13.17 -19.66
C ASN A 401 -5.20 11.99 -20.16
N GLY A 402 -5.82 10.85 -20.47
CA GLY A 402 -5.11 9.65 -20.95
C GLY A 402 -4.45 8.84 -19.84
N ILE A 403 -4.71 9.14 -18.58
CA ILE A 403 -4.18 8.42 -17.43
C ILE A 403 -5.33 7.70 -16.72
N PHE A 404 -5.19 6.43 -16.43
CA PHE A 404 -6.09 5.74 -15.51
C PHE A 404 -5.73 6.18 -14.07
N THR A 405 -6.69 6.79 -13.39
CA THR A 405 -6.49 7.46 -12.09
C THR A 405 -6.57 6.50 -10.90
N GLU A 406 -5.88 5.38 -10.98
CA GLU A 406 -5.83 4.34 -9.96
C GLU A 406 -5.57 4.91 -8.56
N SER A 407 -6.35 4.48 -7.56
CA SER A 407 -6.30 4.91 -6.14
C SER A 407 -6.49 6.43 -5.89
N SER A 408 -6.94 7.21 -6.88
CA SER A 408 -7.14 8.66 -6.71
C SER A 408 -8.57 9.05 -6.31
N LYS A 409 -9.56 8.19 -6.59
CA LYS A 409 -10.96 8.42 -6.23
C LYS A 409 -11.33 7.78 -4.89
N ARG A 410 -10.66 6.69 -4.54
CA ARG A 410 -10.68 6.00 -3.25
C ARG A 410 -9.33 5.37 -3.00
N SER A 411 -9.03 5.00 -1.76
CA SER A 411 -7.74 4.39 -1.41
C SER A 411 -7.61 2.95 -1.92
N ALA A 412 -8.69 2.16 -1.89
CA ALA A 412 -8.72 0.82 -2.43
C ALA A 412 -8.61 0.83 -3.96
N PRO A 413 -7.76 -0.02 -4.56
CA PRO A 413 -7.58 -0.13 -6.00
C PRO A 413 -8.87 -0.43 -6.76
N TYR A 414 -8.96 0.10 -7.99
CA TYR A 414 -10.09 -0.17 -8.89
C TYR A 414 -9.67 -0.43 -10.35
N PHE A 415 -8.37 -0.64 -10.61
CA PHE A 415 -7.89 -1.12 -11.91
C PHE A 415 -8.05 -2.65 -11.97
N ASP A 416 -9.00 -3.14 -12.76
CA ASP A 416 -9.37 -4.56 -12.87
C ASP A 416 -9.33 -5.08 -14.31
N ILE A 417 -8.58 -4.43 -15.20
CA ILE A 417 -8.50 -4.74 -16.62
C ILE A 417 -7.29 -5.63 -16.90
N ILE A 418 -7.50 -6.76 -17.58
CA ILE A 418 -6.41 -7.57 -18.11
C ILE A 418 -5.96 -6.98 -19.45
N ILE A 419 -4.82 -6.33 -19.48
CA ILE A 419 -4.28 -5.65 -20.68
C ILE A 419 -3.57 -6.63 -21.61
N ASP A 420 -3.33 -6.21 -22.87
CA ASP A 420 -2.60 -7.00 -23.85
C ASP A 420 -1.16 -7.30 -23.37
N GLY A 421 -0.73 -8.54 -23.59
CA GLY A 421 0.57 -9.04 -23.11
C GLY A 421 0.50 -9.77 -21.76
N ILE A 422 -0.65 -9.69 -21.07
CA ILE A 422 -0.95 -10.48 -19.87
C ILE A 422 -1.96 -11.57 -20.21
N SER A 423 -1.74 -12.77 -19.70
CA SER A 423 -2.67 -13.90 -19.84
C SER A 423 -2.81 -14.66 -18.53
N ILE A 424 -4.00 -15.23 -18.30
CA ILE A 424 -4.27 -16.05 -17.11
C ILE A 424 -4.02 -17.51 -17.45
N MET A 425 -3.25 -18.21 -16.60
CA MET A 425 -3.02 -19.64 -16.70
C MET A 425 -4.12 -20.38 -15.94
N ALA A 426 -4.78 -21.31 -16.59
CA ALA A 426 -5.80 -22.17 -16.00
C ALA A 426 -5.27 -23.03 -14.85
#